data_804f48897cd5e3e067a712796c561ed8
#
_entry.id   804f48897cd5e3e067a712796c561ed8
#
_cell.length_a   1.000
_cell.length_b   1.000
_cell.length_c   1.000
_cell.angle_alpha   90.00
_cell.angle_beta   90.00
_cell.angle_gamma   90.00
#
_symmetry.space_group_name_H-M   'P 1'
#
loop_
_entity.id
_entity.type
_entity.pdbx_description
1 polymer ?
#
loop_
_entity_poly.entity_id
_entity_poly.type
_entity_poly.pdbx_seq_one_letter_code
_entity_poly.pdbx_strand_id
1 'polypeptide(L)'
;DHKRVSSAKLDALLGLCETAQCRRVRLLSYFGEAIAPCGNCDTCLDPPQTWDATIAAQKALSAIYRTGQRFGAVHVIDVLRGKDTERVHRWDHQQLGVFGIGADLDETAWRDVFRQLVALGFVNVDHTAFGALRLTPASRAVLKGEQNVQMRRTVKRERRPKRARVASAALPAMPMTTAPGGTAETTSADPAGEAQR
;
A
#
# COMPACT_ATOMS: atom_id res chain seq x y z
N ASP A 1 -16.47 6.80 15.01
CA ASP A 1 -16.08 5.39 15.11
C ASP A 1 -15.92 4.70 13.74
N HIS A 2 -16.86 4.81 12.82
CA HIS A 2 -16.80 4.14 11.50
C HIS A 2 -15.53 4.48 10.69
N LYS A 3 -15.12 5.74 10.61
CA LYS A 3 -13.92 6.19 9.90
C LYS A 3 -12.65 5.54 10.49
N ARG A 4 -12.57 5.42 11.79
CA ARG A 4 -11.45 4.81 12.50
C ARG A 4 -11.34 3.31 12.22
N VAL A 5 -12.48 2.61 12.24
CA VAL A 5 -12.55 1.18 11.90
C VAL A 5 -12.17 0.94 10.43
N SER A 6 -12.67 1.78 9.52
CA SER A 6 -12.34 1.67 8.09
C SER A 6 -10.86 1.93 7.82
N SER A 7 -10.24 2.91 8.49
CA SER A 7 -8.80 3.16 8.38
C SER A 7 -7.98 1.97 8.89
N ALA A 8 -8.34 1.39 10.04
CA ALA A 8 -7.65 0.23 10.59
C ALA A 8 -7.73 -1.00 9.67
N LYS A 9 -8.88 -1.22 9.02
CA LYS A 9 -9.03 -2.28 8.01
C LYS A 9 -8.15 -2.04 6.79
N LEU A 10 -8.06 -0.79 6.33
CA LEU A 10 -7.19 -0.41 5.23
C LEU A 10 -5.72 -0.63 5.57
N ASP A 11 -5.29 -0.24 6.77
CA ASP A 11 -3.92 -0.44 7.25
C ASP A 11 -3.58 -1.94 7.34
N ALA A 12 -4.53 -2.77 7.80
CA ALA A 12 -4.36 -4.23 7.82
C ALA A 12 -4.21 -4.82 6.41
N LEU A 13 -5.00 -4.33 5.44
CA LEU A 13 -4.90 -4.73 4.04
C LEU A 13 -3.58 -4.30 3.41
N LEU A 14 -3.14 -3.08 3.66
CA LEU A 14 -1.82 -2.60 3.23
C LEU A 14 -0.70 -3.43 3.84
N GLY A 15 -0.82 -3.81 5.12
CA GLY A 15 0.10 -4.72 5.80
C GLY A 15 0.17 -6.09 5.12
N LEU A 16 -0.96 -6.62 4.63
CA LEU A 16 -0.99 -7.86 3.84
C LEU A 16 -0.27 -7.70 2.48
N CYS A 17 -0.41 -6.55 1.83
CA CYS A 17 0.24 -6.27 0.55
C CYS A 17 1.77 -6.10 0.70
N GLU A 18 2.22 -5.52 1.79
CA GLU A 18 3.65 -5.21 2.03
C GLU A 18 4.42 -6.36 2.71
N THR A 19 3.73 -7.37 3.23
CA THR A 19 4.41 -8.45 3.97
C THR A 19 5.42 -9.20 3.09
N ALA A 20 6.57 -9.53 3.67
CA ALA A 20 7.52 -10.48 3.10
C ALA A 20 7.25 -11.92 3.56
N GLN A 21 6.38 -12.10 4.54
CA GLN A 21 5.98 -13.40 5.08
C GLN A 21 4.86 -14.03 4.24
N CYS A 22 4.56 -15.29 4.51
CA CYS A 22 3.42 -15.98 3.89
C CYS A 22 2.12 -15.16 4.05
N ARG A 23 1.45 -14.87 2.94
CA ARG A 23 0.22 -14.06 2.95
C ARG A 23 -0.92 -14.72 3.72
N ARG A 24 -1.02 -16.06 3.63
CA ARG A 24 -2.05 -16.80 4.39
C ARG A 24 -1.79 -16.71 5.90
N VAL A 25 -0.55 -16.85 6.34
CA VAL A 25 -0.18 -16.65 7.76
C VAL A 25 -0.59 -15.24 8.19
N ARG A 26 -0.23 -14.22 7.41
CA ARG A 26 -0.57 -12.82 7.74
C ARG A 26 -2.08 -12.56 7.78
N LEU A 27 -2.82 -13.13 6.83
CA LEU A 27 -4.27 -13.00 6.77
C LEU A 27 -4.96 -13.67 7.95
N LEU A 28 -4.61 -14.91 8.25
CA LEU A 28 -5.24 -15.68 9.32
C LEU A 28 -4.85 -15.14 10.71
N SER A 29 -3.63 -14.65 10.88
CA SER A 29 -3.22 -13.98 12.11
C SER A 29 -4.05 -12.73 12.42
N TYR A 30 -4.59 -12.04 11.42
CA TYR A 30 -5.53 -10.93 11.61
C TYR A 30 -6.84 -11.39 12.28
N PHE A 31 -7.24 -12.64 12.06
CA PHE A 31 -8.41 -13.27 12.70
C PHE A 31 -8.05 -14.06 13.97
N GLY A 32 -6.80 -14.01 14.41
CA GLY A 32 -6.33 -14.68 15.61
C GLY A 32 -5.90 -16.14 15.41
N GLU A 33 -5.82 -16.61 14.15
CA GLU A 33 -5.37 -17.97 13.83
C GLU A 33 -3.86 -18.01 13.58
N ALA A 34 -3.18 -19.00 14.19
CA ALA A 34 -1.77 -19.30 13.96
C ALA A 34 -1.63 -20.54 13.06
N ILE A 35 -1.00 -20.38 11.89
CA ILE A 35 -0.74 -21.47 10.95
C ILE A 35 0.70 -21.47 10.48
N ALA A 36 1.16 -22.59 9.95
CA ALA A 36 2.42 -22.67 9.23
C ALA A 36 2.32 -22.03 7.82
N PRO A 37 3.45 -21.64 7.21
CA PRO A 37 3.48 -21.13 5.84
C PRO A 37 2.80 -22.07 4.86
N CYS A 38 1.99 -21.53 3.94
CA CYS A 38 1.14 -22.34 3.06
C CYS A 38 1.87 -23.01 1.88
N GLY A 39 3.09 -22.59 1.56
CA GLY A 39 3.89 -23.13 0.46
C GLY A 39 3.41 -22.79 -0.96
N ASN A 40 2.25 -22.14 -1.11
CA ASN A 40 1.61 -21.92 -2.43
C ASN A 40 1.18 -20.49 -2.73
N CYS A 41 1.43 -19.52 -1.86
CA CYS A 41 1.22 -18.12 -2.19
C CYS A 41 2.46 -17.52 -2.89
N ASP A 42 2.29 -16.35 -3.49
CA ASP A 42 3.37 -15.64 -4.20
C ASP A 42 4.64 -15.48 -3.34
N THR A 43 4.50 -15.08 -2.07
CA THR A 43 5.64 -14.90 -1.16
C THR A 43 6.26 -16.22 -0.68
N CYS A 44 5.58 -17.36 -0.81
CA CYS A 44 6.15 -18.68 -0.54
C CYS A 44 6.86 -19.26 -1.78
N LEU A 45 6.30 -19.02 -2.97
CA LEU A 45 6.84 -19.54 -4.24
C LEU A 45 8.01 -18.70 -4.76
N ASP A 46 7.92 -17.37 -4.60
CA ASP A 46 8.94 -16.41 -4.99
C ASP A 46 9.15 -15.40 -3.84
N PRO A 47 9.93 -15.78 -2.80
CA PRO A 47 10.16 -14.92 -1.66
C PRO A 47 10.77 -13.58 -2.06
N PRO A 48 10.18 -12.45 -1.64
CA PRO A 48 10.71 -11.14 -1.98
C PRO A 48 12.09 -10.95 -1.34
N GLN A 49 12.98 -10.26 -2.05
CA GLN A 49 14.27 -9.87 -1.49
C GLN A 49 14.05 -8.96 -0.28
N THR A 50 14.65 -9.34 0.84
CA THR A 50 14.67 -8.54 2.06
C THR A 50 16.06 -7.98 2.33
N TRP A 51 16.13 -6.99 3.18
CA TRP A 51 17.34 -6.40 3.68
C TRP A 51 17.20 -6.06 5.16
N ASP A 52 18.31 -6.02 5.88
CA ASP A 52 18.30 -5.58 7.26
C ASP A 52 18.14 -4.05 7.31
N ALA A 53 16.94 -3.64 7.67
CA ALA A 53 16.55 -2.24 7.79
C ALA A 53 16.57 -1.75 9.25
N THR A 54 17.18 -2.49 10.17
CA THR A 54 17.16 -2.17 11.61
C THR A 54 17.65 -0.75 11.87
N ILE A 55 18.79 -0.36 11.31
CA ILE A 55 19.33 1.00 11.48
C ILE A 55 18.42 2.06 10.84
N ALA A 56 17.88 1.80 9.66
CA ALA A 56 16.94 2.72 9.01
C ALA A 56 15.64 2.86 9.84
N ALA A 57 15.13 1.76 10.39
CA ALA A 57 13.98 1.76 11.27
C ALA A 57 14.27 2.57 12.56
N GLN A 58 15.40 2.37 13.20
CA GLN A 58 15.82 3.13 14.38
C GLN A 58 15.93 4.63 14.09
N LYS A 59 16.55 5.03 12.97
CA LYS A 59 16.61 6.43 12.53
C LYS A 59 15.21 7.01 12.35
N ALA A 60 14.31 6.30 11.63
CA ALA A 60 12.94 6.73 11.40
C ALA A 60 12.13 6.88 12.70
N LEU A 61 12.16 5.87 13.56
CA LEU A 61 11.43 5.87 14.84
C LEU A 61 11.97 6.96 15.78
N SER A 62 13.29 7.17 15.83
CA SER A 62 13.91 8.25 16.60
C SER A 62 13.48 9.63 16.09
N ALA A 63 13.40 9.82 14.77
CA ALA A 63 12.94 11.07 14.18
C ALA A 63 11.46 11.34 14.49
N ILE A 64 10.58 10.32 14.41
CA ILE A 64 9.17 10.45 14.82
C ILE A 64 9.08 10.86 16.30
N TYR A 65 9.85 10.23 17.17
CA TYR A 65 9.85 10.54 18.60
C TYR A 65 10.29 11.97 18.87
N ARG A 66 11.43 12.39 18.30
CA ARG A 66 12.03 13.71 18.54
C ARG A 66 11.25 14.86 17.90
N THR A 67 10.48 14.60 16.84
CA THR A 67 9.55 15.57 16.26
C THR A 67 8.20 15.63 16.99
N GLY A 68 8.07 14.93 18.13
CA GLY A 68 6.90 14.99 19.00
C GLY A 68 5.69 14.19 18.50
N GLN A 69 5.86 13.27 17.54
CA GLN A 69 4.79 12.42 17.02
C GLN A 69 3.56 13.20 16.50
N ARG A 70 3.80 14.37 15.90
CA ARG A 70 2.77 15.29 15.44
C ARG A 70 2.80 15.54 13.94
N PHE A 71 3.80 14.99 13.25
CA PHE A 71 4.06 15.26 11.85
C PHE A 71 3.85 14.01 10.99
N GLY A 72 3.45 14.22 9.74
CA GLY A 72 3.33 13.16 8.74
C GLY A 72 4.70 12.78 8.15
N ALA A 73 4.71 11.68 7.40
CA ALA A 73 5.92 11.09 6.84
C ALA A 73 6.79 12.08 6.03
N VAL A 74 6.18 12.94 5.21
CA VAL A 74 6.92 13.90 4.37
C VAL A 74 7.81 14.80 5.21
N HIS A 75 7.27 15.40 6.29
CA HIS A 75 8.05 16.28 7.15
C HIS A 75 9.16 15.53 7.91
N VAL A 76 8.88 14.34 8.41
CA VAL A 76 9.88 13.52 9.10
C VAL A 76 11.00 13.09 8.14
N ILE A 77 10.67 12.80 6.88
CA ILE A 77 11.66 12.50 5.83
C ILE A 77 12.54 13.73 5.54
N ASP A 78 11.95 14.93 5.46
CA ASP A 78 12.72 16.16 5.25
C ASP A 78 13.72 16.40 6.39
N VAL A 79 13.31 16.17 7.65
CA VAL A 79 14.20 16.23 8.82
C VAL A 79 15.30 15.18 8.73
N LEU A 80 14.98 13.92 8.43
CA LEU A 80 15.95 12.83 8.30
C LEU A 80 17.00 13.11 7.22
N ARG A 81 16.57 13.67 6.11
CA ARG A 81 17.46 13.99 4.98
C ARG A 81 18.22 15.29 5.15
N GLY A 82 17.95 16.03 6.21
CA GLY A 82 18.56 17.34 6.42
C GLY A 82 18.12 18.37 5.38
N LYS A 83 16.88 18.26 4.87
CA LYS A 83 16.35 19.26 3.94
C LYS A 83 16.03 20.55 4.67
N ASP A 84 16.61 21.63 4.18
CA ASP A 84 16.35 22.97 4.66
C ASP A 84 15.02 23.48 4.07
N THR A 85 13.94 23.38 4.83
CA THR A 85 12.61 23.83 4.43
C THR A 85 12.05 24.81 5.45
N GLU A 86 11.25 25.78 5.01
CA GLU A 86 10.58 26.74 5.90
C GLU A 86 9.83 26.05 7.04
N ARG A 87 9.25 24.88 6.77
CA ARG A 87 8.53 24.10 7.77
C ARG A 87 9.45 23.49 8.83
N VAL A 88 10.66 23.08 8.46
CA VAL A 88 11.69 22.58 9.40
C VAL A 88 12.14 23.72 10.31
N HIS A 89 12.39 24.89 9.76
CA HIS A 89 12.76 26.10 10.53
C HIS A 89 11.66 26.57 11.48
N ARG A 90 10.41 26.58 11.04
CA ARG A 90 9.28 27.02 11.88
C ARG A 90 9.17 26.23 13.19
N TRP A 91 9.65 24.99 13.22
CA TRP A 91 9.60 24.09 14.37
C TRP A 91 10.97 23.85 15.00
N ASP A 92 12.01 24.55 14.58
CA ASP A 92 13.40 24.40 15.02
C ASP A 92 13.96 22.98 14.91
N HIS A 93 13.42 22.19 13.95
CA HIS A 93 13.82 20.79 13.79
C HIS A 93 15.21 20.62 13.18
N GLN A 94 15.82 21.66 12.61
CA GLN A 94 17.21 21.68 12.18
C GLN A 94 18.19 21.52 13.37
N GLN A 95 17.75 21.82 14.60
CA GLN A 95 18.56 21.67 15.82
C GLN A 95 18.49 20.28 16.43
N LEU A 96 17.57 19.42 15.93
CA LEU A 96 17.44 18.07 16.46
C LEU A 96 18.62 17.20 16.03
N GLY A 97 19.17 16.40 16.97
CA GLY A 97 20.24 15.45 16.68
C GLY A 97 19.87 14.35 15.64
N VAL A 98 18.63 14.35 15.15
CA VAL A 98 18.16 13.48 14.07
C VAL A 98 18.11 14.18 12.71
N PHE A 99 18.47 15.46 12.66
CA PHE A 99 18.50 16.22 11.40
C PHE A 99 19.68 15.73 10.54
N GLY A 100 19.39 15.30 9.33
CA GLY A 100 20.37 14.84 8.37
C GLY A 100 20.95 13.43 8.59
N ILE A 101 20.59 12.71 9.66
CA ILE A 101 21.13 11.36 9.92
C ILE A 101 20.70 10.31 8.88
N GLY A 102 19.71 10.60 8.08
CA GLY A 102 19.14 9.74 7.04
C GLY A 102 19.46 10.20 5.62
N ALA A 103 20.53 10.98 5.43
CA ALA A 103 20.94 11.44 4.09
C ALA A 103 21.44 10.31 3.19
N ASP A 104 21.73 9.15 3.75
CA ASP A 104 22.15 7.91 3.07
C ASP A 104 21.05 7.31 2.17
N LEU A 105 19.77 7.60 2.44
CA LEU A 105 18.65 7.12 1.64
C LEU A 105 17.96 8.27 0.91
N ASP A 106 17.47 7.96 -0.29
CA ASP A 106 16.66 8.91 -1.04
C ASP A 106 15.23 9.03 -0.46
N GLU A 107 14.48 10.01 -0.93
CA GLU A 107 13.11 10.26 -0.45
C GLU A 107 12.18 9.08 -0.74
N THR A 108 12.37 8.40 -1.86
CA THR A 108 11.56 7.25 -2.26
C THR A 108 11.82 6.06 -1.34
N ALA A 109 13.09 5.78 -1.04
CA ALA A 109 13.48 4.73 -0.11
C ALA A 109 12.95 5.01 1.31
N TRP A 110 13.02 6.26 1.79
CA TRP A 110 12.43 6.64 3.07
C TRP A 110 10.91 6.46 3.09
N ARG A 111 10.20 6.82 2.01
CA ARG A 111 8.76 6.57 1.91
C ARG A 111 8.43 5.08 2.00
N ASP A 112 9.25 4.23 1.38
CA ASP A 112 9.11 2.78 1.45
C ASP A 112 9.36 2.25 2.87
N VAL A 113 10.39 2.77 3.56
CA VAL A 113 10.67 2.43 4.96
C VAL A 113 9.48 2.81 5.86
N PHE A 114 8.95 4.03 5.75
CA PHE A 114 7.80 4.46 6.56
C PHE A 114 6.56 3.62 6.29
N ARG A 115 6.27 3.31 5.02
CA ARG A 115 5.14 2.45 4.64
C ARG A 115 5.27 1.06 5.28
N GLN A 116 6.46 0.47 5.24
CA GLN A 116 6.71 -0.82 5.85
C GLN A 116 6.68 -0.78 7.37
N LEU A 117 7.14 0.29 8.02
CA LEU A 117 7.01 0.47 9.48
C LEU A 117 5.54 0.50 9.93
N VAL A 118 4.67 1.14 9.15
CA VAL A 118 3.22 1.12 9.38
C VAL A 118 2.67 -0.29 9.17
N ALA A 119 3.03 -0.96 8.07
CA ALA A 119 2.60 -2.31 7.76
C ALA A 119 3.04 -3.36 8.80
N LEU A 120 4.22 -3.18 9.38
CA LEU A 120 4.77 -4.03 10.45
C LEU A 120 4.20 -3.68 11.83
N GLY A 121 3.42 -2.61 11.95
CA GLY A 121 2.78 -2.21 13.19
C GLY A 121 3.68 -1.47 14.17
N PHE A 122 4.86 -1.01 13.76
CA PHE A 122 5.73 -0.18 14.59
C PHE A 122 5.28 1.28 14.66
N VAL A 123 4.58 1.75 13.64
CA VAL A 123 4.06 3.12 13.52
C VAL A 123 2.58 3.05 13.18
N ASN A 124 1.80 3.92 13.80
CA ASN A 124 0.40 4.15 13.47
C ASN A 124 0.25 5.53 12.84
N VAL A 125 -0.65 5.64 11.86
CA VAL A 125 -1.01 6.90 11.21
C VAL A 125 -2.29 7.45 11.83
N ASP A 126 -2.19 8.61 12.48
CA ASP A 126 -3.35 9.29 13.04
C ASP A 126 -4.03 10.12 11.96
N HIS A 127 -5.05 9.54 11.33
CA HIS A 127 -5.84 10.21 10.27
C HIS A 127 -6.66 11.40 10.80
N THR A 128 -6.88 11.50 12.10
CA THR A 128 -7.58 12.64 12.70
C THR A 128 -6.65 13.83 12.93
N ALA A 129 -5.36 13.57 13.04
CA ALA A 129 -4.31 14.56 13.21
C ALA A 129 -3.49 14.74 11.92
N PHE A 130 -4.17 14.92 10.78
CA PHE A 130 -3.55 15.19 9.46
C PHE A 130 -2.48 14.16 9.03
N GLY A 131 -2.64 12.90 9.41
CA GLY A 131 -1.69 11.85 9.07
C GLY A 131 -0.42 11.85 9.92
N ALA A 132 -0.50 12.34 11.14
CA ALA A 132 0.61 12.31 12.08
C ALA A 132 1.06 10.88 12.38
N LEU A 133 2.37 10.66 12.41
CA LEU A 133 2.97 9.38 12.73
C LEU A 133 3.10 9.24 14.24
N ARG A 134 2.56 8.16 14.79
CA ARG A 134 2.65 7.83 16.20
C ARG A 134 3.36 6.50 16.40
N LEU A 135 4.23 6.43 17.39
CA LEU A 135 4.91 5.20 17.77
C LEU A 135 3.95 4.26 18.48
N THR A 136 4.06 2.96 18.19
CA THR A 136 3.37 1.91 18.94
C THR A 136 4.27 1.37 20.05
N PRO A 137 3.73 0.63 21.02
CA PRO A 137 4.56 -0.04 22.05
C PRO A 137 5.62 -0.98 21.46
N ALA A 138 5.33 -1.62 20.31
CA ALA A 138 6.24 -2.53 19.60
C ALA A 138 7.52 -1.83 19.10
N SER A 139 7.45 -0.53 18.78
CA SER A 139 8.62 0.23 18.33
C SER A 139 9.73 0.37 19.38
N ARG A 140 9.38 0.19 20.67
CA ARG A 140 10.36 0.31 21.76
C ARG A 140 11.45 -0.75 21.68
N ALA A 141 11.10 -2.00 21.33
CA ALA A 141 12.07 -3.09 21.19
C ALA A 141 13.07 -2.81 20.05
N VAL A 142 12.60 -2.22 18.94
CA VAL A 142 13.46 -1.82 17.82
C VAL A 142 14.39 -0.67 18.23
N LEU A 143 13.87 0.35 18.92
CA LEU A 143 14.66 1.49 19.38
C LEU A 143 15.76 1.08 20.35
N LYS A 144 15.53 0.06 21.19
CA LYS A 144 16.52 -0.50 22.12
C LYS A 144 17.50 -1.46 21.46
N GLY A 145 17.29 -1.85 20.19
CA GLY A 145 18.11 -2.86 19.52
C GLY A 145 17.81 -4.31 19.94
N GLU A 146 16.70 -4.53 20.64
CA GLU A 146 16.26 -5.87 21.07
C GLU A 146 15.61 -6.66 19.92
N GLN A 147 15.19 -5.97 18.85
CA GLN A 147 14.50 -6.55 17.70
C GLN A 147 15.07 -6.04 16.38
N ASN A 148 15.50 -6.97 15.53
CA ASN A 148 15.90 -6.67 14.15
C ASN A 148 14.68 -6.51 13.25
N VAL A 149 14.79 -5.63 12.27
CA VAL A 149 13.72 -5.32 11.33
C VAL A 149 14.15 -5.70 9.91
N GLN A 150 13.53 -6.74 9.37
CA GLN A 150 13.70 -7.11 7.97
C GLN A 150 12.63 -6.43 7.12
N MET A 151 13.05 -5.72 6.09
CA MET A 151 12.16 -5.04 5.16
C MET A 151 12.32 -5.58 3.75
N ARG A 152 11.24 -5.57 3.00
CA ARG A 152 11.22 -5.93 1.59
C ARG A 152 11.96 -4.85 0.78
N ARG A 153 12.85 -5.26 -0.13
CA ARG A 153 13.41 -4.34 -1.12
C ARG A 153 12.36 -4.00 -2.16
N THR A 154 12.07 -2.72 -2.32
CA THR A 154 11.23 -2.25 -3.41
C THR A 154 12.08 -2.22 -4.68
N VAL A 155 11.88 -3.20 -5.57
CA VAL A 155 12.48 -3.17 -6.90
C VAL A 155 11.80 -2.06 -7.68
N LYS A 156 12.56 -1.05 -8.09
CA LYS A 156 12.07 0.02 -8.94
C LYS A 156 11.68 -0.59 -10.29
N ARG A 157 10.38 -0.85 -10.46
CA ARG A 157 9.88 -1.41 -11.72
C ARG A 157 10.11 -0.36 -12.80
N GLU A 158 10.99 -0.64 -13.77
CA GLU A 158 11.12 0.20 -14.95
C GLU A 158 9.72 0.37 -15.56
N ARG A 159 9.30 1.62 -15.69
CA ARG A 159 8.03 1.93 -16.35
C ARG A 159 8.16 1.42 -17.78
N ARG A 160 7.46 0.32 -18.09
CA ARG A 160 7.27 -0.07 -19.49
C ARG A 160 6.77 1.16 -20.25
N PRO A 161 7.43 1.53 -21.37
CA PRO A 161 6.94 2.63 -22.16
C PRO A 161 5.46 2.37 -22.47
N LYS A 162 4.62 3.39 -22.25
CA LYS A 162 3.20 3.31 -22.63
C LYS A 162 3.19 2.91 -24.10
N ARG A 163 2.73 1.68 -24.39
CA ARG A 163 2.44 1.30 -25.78
C ARG A 163 1.62 2.44 -26.36
N ALA A 164 2.14 3.07 -27.41
CA ALA A 164 1.37 4.05 -28.17
C ALA A 164 0.01 3.42 -28.43
N ARG A 165 -1.05 4.10 -28.04
CA ARG A 165 -2.41 3.72 -28.44
C ARG A 165 -2.36 3.65 -29.95
N VAL A 166 -2.35 2.43 -30.51
CA VAL A 166 -2.61 2.23 -31.92
C VAL A 166 -3.97 2.85 -32.14
N ALA A 167 -4.01 3.95 -32.89
CA ALA A 167 -5.24 4.55 -33.29
C ALA A 167 -6.08 3.43 -33.90
N SER A 168 -7.25 3.20 -33.31
CA SER A 168 -8.23 2.24 -33.86
C SER A 168 -8.45 2.61 -35.32
N ALA A 169 -7.87 1.82 -36.22
CA ALA A 169 -8.18 1.95 -37.64
C ALA A 169 -9.69 1.77 -37.76
N ALA A 170 -10.36 2.78 -38.32
CA ALA A 170 -11.75 2.74 -38.61
C ALA A 170 -12.03 1.48 -39.45
N LEU A 171 -12.90 0.63 -38.95
CA LEU A 171 -13.43 -0.50 -39.71
C LEU A 171 -14.06 0.05 -40.99
N PRO A 172 -13.72 -0.47 -42.18
CA PRO A 172 -14.39 -0.06 -43.41
C PRO A 172 -15.86 -0.42 -43.29
N ALA A 173 -16.72 0.57 -43.55
CA ALA A 173 -18.16 0.37 -43.63
C ALA A 173 -18.48 -0.67 -44.71
N MET A 174 -19.09 -1.79 -44.31
CA MET A 174 -19.62 -2.77 -45.26
C MET A 174 -20.85 -2.17 -45.98
N PRO A 175 -20.95 -2.29 -47.28
CA PRO A 175 -22.14 -1.80 -48.01
C PRO A 175 -23.36 -2.63 -47.61
N MET A 176 -24.42 -1.94 -47.20
CA MET A 176 -25.73 -2.55 -46.98
C MET A 176 -26.31 -3.00 -48.31
N THR A 177 -26.39 -4.31 -48.52
CA THR A 177 -27.15 -4.92 -49.60
C THR A 177 -28.62 -4.89 -49.20
N THR A 178 -29.40 -4.10 -49.90
CA THR A 178 -30.88 -4.12 -49.85
C THR A 178 -31.40 -5.41 -50.46
N ALA A 179 -32.03 -6.27 -49.64
CA ALA A 179 -32.83 -7.38 -50.18
C ALA A 179 -34.28 -6.95 -50.36
N PRO A 180 -34.95 -7.39 -51.43
CA PRO A 180 -36.33 -6.98 -51.75
C PRO A 180 -37.37 -7.76 -50.93
N GLY A 181 -38.51 -7.14 -50.75
CA GLY A 181 -39.61 -7.56 -49.90
C GLY A 181 -40.25 -8.90 -50.28
N GLY A 182 -40.76 -9.56 -49.30
CA GLY A 182 -41.64 -10.71 -49.37
C GLY A 182 -42.79 -10.53 -48.39
N THR A 183 -43.98 -10.52 -48.92
CA THR A 183 -45.28 -10.25 -48.30
C THR A 183 -45.74 -11.33 -47.32
N ALA A 184 -46.37 -10.85 -46.27
CA ALA A 184 -47.45 -11.40 -45.43
C ALA A 184 -47.82 -12.89 -45.48
N GLU A 185 -47.97 -13.50 -44.31
CA GLU A 185 -49.21 -14.22 -43.97
C GLU A 185 -49.36 -14.36 -42.46
N THR A 186 -50.50 -13.90 -42.00
CA THR A 186 -51.08 -14.05 -40.66
C THR A 186 -51.57 -15.45 -40.44
N THR A 187 -51.28 -16.11 -39.33
CA THR A 187 -52.19 -17.10 -38.77
C THR A 187 -52.07 -17.08 -37.22
N SER A 188 -53.21 -16.76 -36.64
CA SER A 188 -53.55 -16.80 -35.21
C SER A 188 -53.71 -18.24 -34.75
N ALA A 189 -53.27 -18.52 -33.52
CA ALA A 189 -53.96 -19.41 -32.58
C ALA A 189 -53.26 -19.40 -31.22
N ASP A 190 -53.84 -18.78 -30.26
CA ASP A 190 -53.91 -19.19 -28.86
C ASP A 190 -54.99 -20.31 -28.79
N PRO A 191 -55.15 -21.13 -27.72
CA PRO A 191 -54.90 -20.85 -26.33
C PRO A 191 -54.53 -22.05 -25.40
N ALA A 192 -54.24 -21.69 -24.13
CA ALA A 192 -54.68 -22.36 -22.91
C ALA A 192 -54.08 -23.71 -22.50
N GLY A 193 -53.81 -23.76 -21.20
CA GLY A 193 -53.88 -25.01 -20.41
C GLY A 193 -52.78 -25.09 -19.34
N GLU A 194 -53.08 -24.57 -18.14
CA GLU A 194 -53.29 -25.30 -16.89
C GLU A 194 -52.12 -26.15 -16.34
N ALA A 195 -51.54 -25.71 -15.25
CA ALA A 195 -51.79 -26.09 -13.84
C ALA A 195 -51.04 -27.33 -13.31
N GLN A 196 -50.54 -27.14 -12.11
CA GLN A 196 -50.31 -28.16 -11.02
C GLN A 196 -48.98 -28.93 -11.04
N ARG A 197 -48.12 -28.73 -10.21
CA ARG A 197 -47.92 -29.06 -8.76
C ARG A 197 -46.61 -28.57 -8.23
#